data_7a3d3e0ad2fffabec124a71a7e948b9d
#
_entry.id   7a3d3e0ad2fffabec124a71a7e948b9d
#
_cell.length_a   1.000
_cell.length_b   1.000
_cell.length_c   1.000
_cell.angle_alpha   90.00
_cell.angle_beta   90.00
_cell.angle_gamma   90.00
#
_symmetry.space_group_name_H-M   'P 1'
#
loop_
_entity.id
_entity.type
_entity.pdbx_description
1 polymer ?
#
loop_
_entity_poly.entity_id
_entity_poly.type
_entity_poly.pdbx_seq_one_letter_code
_entity_poly.pdbx_strand_id
1 'polypeptide(L)'
;GIIFIVLSLTNVREAIFDAIPLNLKKGVSVGIGIFIAFIGLQNAKLVIGNKSTLVSITNFTKDFHTAGICSLLAVIGLLITVILYIKKVPGSILIGILATWVIGMLCQITGIYVPDFKTGYYSLFPTFAMTDFSKLGETFGKCFQYDLGKVGIFNFITVVLSFLFVD
;
A
#
# COMPACT_ATOMS: atom_id res chain seq x y z
N GLY A 1 -4.51 20.49 -2.18
CA GLY A 1 -5.96 20.36 -1.90
C GLY A 1 -6.78 21.44 -2.58
N ILE A 2 -6.61 22.75 -2.26
CA ILE A 2 -7.45 23.83 -2.81
C ILE A 2 -7.34 23.93 -4.33
N ILE A 3 -6.13 23.91 -4.89
CA ILE A 3 -5.90 23.95 -6.35
C ILE A 3 -6.60 22.77 -7.02
N PHE A 4 -6.54 21.58 -6.42
CA PHE A 4 -7.19 20.38 -6.93
C PHE A 4 -8.73 20.52 -6.95
N ILE A 5 -9.30 21.07 -5.88
CA ILE A 5 -10.75 21.34 -5.81
C ILE A 5 -11.17 22.30 -6.92
N VAL A 6 -10.44 23.40 -7.11
CA VAL A 6 -10.73 24.40 -8.17
C VAL A 6 -10.64 23.77 -9.56
N LEU A 7 -9.59 22.96 -9.83
CA LEU A 7 -9.44 22.27 -11.11
C LEU A 7 -10.51 21.21 -11.35
N SER A 8 -10.95 20.53 -10.30
CA SER A 8 -12.05 19.57 -10.39
C SER A 8 -13.41 20.23 -10.68
N LEU A 9 -13.66 21.40 -10.08
CA LEU A 9 -14.88 22.16 -10.32
C LEU A 9 -14.94 22.81 -11.70
N THR A 10 -13.79 23.11 -12.30
CA THR A 10 -13.72 23.79 -13.64
C THR A 10 -13.67 22.80 -14.81
N ASN A 11 -13.82 21.49 -14.58
CA ASN A 11 -13.72 20.42 -15.61
C ASN A 11 -12.40 20.41 -16.40
N VAL A 12 -11.40 21.16 -15.97
CA VAL A 12 -10.07 21.19 -16.60
C VAL A 12 -9.41 19.82 -16.54
N ARG A 13 -9.63 19.08 -15.45
CA ARG A 13 -9.15 17.70 -15.28
C ARG A 13 -9.69 16.78 -16.38
N GLU A 14 -10.97 16.84 -16.69
CA GLU A 14 -11.59 16.04 -17.74
C GLU A 14 -11.03 16.40 -19.12
N ALA A 15 -10.86 17.68 -19.40
CA ALA A 15 -10.28 18.14 -20.66
C ALA A 15 -8.83 17.67 -20.83
N ILE A 16 -8.00 17.70 -19.77
CA ILE A 16 -6.61 17.19 -19.79
C ILE A 16 -6.65 15.67 -20.03
N PHE A 17 -7.52 14.97 -19.32
CA PHE A 17 -7.64 13.50 -19.45
C PHE A 17 -8.06 13.13 -20.87
N ASP A 18 -8.99 13.84 -21.50
CA ASP A 18 -9.45 13.56 -22.85
C ASP A 18 -8.42 13.89 -23.93
N ALA A 19 -7.53 14.83 -23.67
CA ALA A 19 -6.41 15.14 -24.56
C ALA A 19 -5.36 14.01 -24.64
N ILE A 20 -5.33 13.09 -23.67
CA ILE A 20 -4.36 11.98 -23.63
C ILE A 20 -4.80 10.88 -24.60
N PRO A 21 -3.92 10.39 -25.52
CA PRO A 21 -4.22 9.29 -26.41
C PRO A 21 -4.61 8.01 -25.67
N LEU A 22 -5.56 7.24 -26.20
CA LEU A 22 -6.10 6.04 -25.56
C LEU A 22 -5.03 5.00 -25.20
N ASN A 23 -4.03 4.85 -26.05
CA ASN A 23 -2.92 3.91 -25.80
C ASN A 23 -2.09 4.31 -24.58
N LEU A 24 -1.89 5.61 -24.39
CA LEU A 24 -1.17 6.14 -23.24
C LEU A 24 -2.01 5.96 -21.95
N LYS A 25 -3.33 6.22 -22.00
CA LYS A 25 -4.24 5.95 -20.87
C LYS A 25 -4.15 4.48 -20.41
N LYS A 26 -4.18 3.54 -21.35
CA LYS A 26 -4.02 2.11 -21.04
C LYS A 26 -2.65 1.80 -20.44
N GLY A 27 -1.59 2.37 -20.98
CA GLY A 27 -0.22 2.21 -20.45
C GLY A 27 -0.08 2.72 -19.02
N VAL A 28 -0.64 3.88 -18.71
CA VAL A 28 -0.64 4.47 -17.37
C VAL A 28 -1.41 3.56 -16.39
N SER A 29 -2.59 3.06 -16.77
CA SER A 29 -3.38 2.16 -15.91
C SER A 29 -2.62 0.87 -15.58
N VAL A 30 -1.93 0.28 -16.54
CA VAL A 30 -1.07 -0.89 -16.32
C VAL A 30 0.11 -0.54 -15.41
N GLY A 31 0.74 0.61 -15.64
CA GLY A 31 1.86 1.09 -14.81
C GLY A 31 1.47 1.29 -13.35
N ILE A 32 0.32 1.91 -13.11
CA ILE A 32 -0.24 2.08 -11.75
C ILE A 32 -0.51 0.70 -11.11
N GLY A 33 -1.09 -0.24 -11.84
CA GLY A 33 -1.34 -1.59 -11.36
C GLY A 33 -0.06 -2.31 -10.93
N ILE A 34 0.99 -2.26 -11.74
CA ILE A 34 2.31 -2.84 -11.43
C ILE A 34 2.94 -2.16 -10.22
N PHE A 35 2.83 -0.84 -10.13
CA PHE A 35 3.34 -0.07 -9.01
C PHE A 35 2.67 -0.44 -7.68
N ILE A 36 1.34 -0.56 -7.67
CA ILE A 36 0.59 -1.01 -6.49
C ILE A 36 0.97 -2.46 -6.12
N ALA A 37 1.12 -3.34 -7.10
CA ALA A 37 1.57 -4.71 -6.87
C ALA A 37 2.97 -4.74 -6.24
N PHE A 38 3.89 -3.91 -6.72
CA PHE A 38 5.25 -3.79 -6.16
C PHE A 38 5.24 -3.31 -4.71
N ILE A 39 4.44 -2.29 -4.40
CA ILE A 39 4.25 -1.83 -3.02
C ILE A 39 3.66 -2.95 -2.15
N GLY A 40 2.70 -3.71 -2.66
CA GLY A 40 2.14 -4.87 -1.97
C GLY A 40 3.20 -5.91 -1.64
N LEU A 41 4.08 -6.25 -2.57
CA LEU A 41 5.20 -7.17 -2.36
C LEU A 41 6.22 -6.66 -1.32
N GLN A 42 6.47 -5.36 -1.29
CA GLN A 42 7.34 -4.74 -0.27
C GLN A 42 6.68 -4.77 1.12
N ASN A 43 5.40 -4.46 1.23
CA ASN A 43 4.67 -4.53 2.49
C ASN A 43 4.55 -5.97 3.02
N ALA A 44 4.39 -6.94 2.13
CA ALA A 44 4.45 -8.36 2.44
C ALA A 44 5.86 -8.84 2.84
N LYS A 45 6.87 -7.98 2.77
CA LYS A 45 8.28 -8.30 3.01
C LYS A 45 8.85 -9.38 2.08
N LEU A 46 8.16 -9.66 0.97
CA LEU A 46 8.69 -10.55 -0.07
C LEU A 46 9.85 -9.87 -0.81
N VAL A 47 9.70 -8.59 -1.12
CA VAL A 47 10.72 -7.73 -1.70
C VAL A 47 11.27 -6.79 -0.64
N ILE A 48 12.57 -6.82 -0.40
CA ILE A 48 13.30 -5.98 0.54
C ILE A 48 14.33 -5.11 -0.16
N GLY A 49 14.66 -3.97 0.44
CA GLY A 49 15.70 -3.09 -0.09
C GLY A 49 17.09 -3.71 0.03
N ASN A 50 17.89 -3.59 -1.03
CA ASN A 50 19.29 -4.02 -1.06
C ASN A 50 20.15 -2.88 -1.59
N LYS A 51 21.28 -2.61 -0.91
CA LYS A 51 22.19 -1.51 -1.28
C LYS A 51 22.88 -1.72 -2.65
N SER A 52 23.05 -2.99 -3.06
CA SER A 52 23.76 -3.33 -4.29
C SER A 52 22.84 -3.44 -5.51
N THR A 53 21.69 -4.10 -5.34
CA THR A 53 20.75 -4.42 -6.42
C THR A 53 19.44 -3.62 -6.34
N LEU A 54 19.35 -2.63 -5.43
CA LEU A 54 18.15 -1.85 -5.05
C LEU A 54 17.07 -2.69 -4.40
N VAL A 55 16.80 -3.88 -4.89
CA VAL A 55 15.80 -4.82 -4.36
C VAL A 55 16.36 -6.24 -4.28
N SER A 56 15.88 -7.00 -3.31
CA SER A 56 16.22 -8.41 -3.09
C SER A 56 15.01 -9.15 -2.53
N ILE A 57 15.05 -10.46 -2.57
CA ILE A 57 14.05 -11.30 -1.92
C ILE A 57 14.45 -11.54 -0.47
N THR A 58 13.45 -11.61 0.42
CA THR A 58 13.65 -11.94 1.84
C THR A 58 14.42 -13.23 2.04
N ASN A 59 15.33 -13.24 3.00
CA ASN A 59 16.10 -14.42 3.35
C ASN A 59 15.26 -15.35 4.23
N PHE A 60 14.69 -16.40 3.63
CA PHE A 60 13.84 -17.36 4.33
C PHE A 60 14.60 -18.20 5.37
N THR A 61 15.93 -18.26 5.33
CA THR A 61 16.69 -19.10 6.26
C THR A 61 16.95 -18.39 7.60
N LYS A 62 17.20 -17.09 7.58
CA LYS A 62 17.56 -16.32 8.78
C LYS A 62 16.33 -15.78 9.51
N ASP A 63 15.32 -15.31 8.78
CA ASP A 63 14.18 -14.56 9.31
C ASP A 63 12.84 -15.30 9.07
N PHE A 64 12.88 -16.66 9.12
CA PHE A 64 11.71 -17.48 8.78
C PHE A 64 10.50 -17.17 9.66
N HIS A 65 10.68 -17.05 10.97
CA HIS A 65 9.57 -16.84 11.93
C HIS A 65 8.96 -15.43 11.93
N THR A 66 9.56 -14.50 11.21
CA THR A 66 9.09 -13.11 11.05
C THR A 66 8.79 -12.80 9.61
N ALA A 67 9.78 -12.36 8.84
CA ALA A 67 9.64 -11.95 7.45
C ALA A 67 9.28 -13.12 6.51
N GLY A 68 9.90 -14.28 6.71
CA GLY A 68 9.70 -15.45 5.86
C GLY A 68 8.26 -15.96 5.88
N ILE A 69 7.70 -16.13 7.07
CA ILE A 69 6.31 -16.59 7.22
C ILE A 69 5.29 -15.56 6.72
N CYS A 70 5.53 -14.26 6.94
CA CYS A 70 4.69 -13.20 6.42
C CYS A 70 4.65 -13.21 4.88
N SER A 71 5.82 -13.37 4.24
CA SER A 71 5.93 -13.47 2.78
C SER A 71 5.21 -14.70 2.25
N LEU A 72 5.34 -15.84 2.93
CA LEU A 72 4.69 -17.08 2.57
C LEU A 72 3.16 -16.97 2.68
N LEU A 73 2.66 -16.38 3.79
CA LEU A 73 1.25 -16.10 3.98
C LEU A 73 0.70 -15.16 2.90
N ALA A 74 1.45 -14.15 2.49
CA ALA A 74 1.04 -13.26 1.43
C ALA A 74 0.90 -13.98 0.08
N VAL A 75 1.83 -14.88 -0.26
CA VAL A 75 1.74 -15.70 -1.48
C VAL A 75 0.53 -16.64 -1.42
N ILE A 76 0.33 -17.34 -0.30
CA ILE A 76 -0.83 -18.23 -0.12
C ILE A 76 -2.14 -17.43 -0.23
N GLY A 77 -2.22 -16.27 0.41
CA GLY A 77 -3.38 -15.40 0.34
C GLY A 77 -3.67 -14.89 -1.07
N LEU A 78 -2.62 -14.54 -1.81
CA LEU A 78 -2.74 -14.16 -3.22
C LEU A 78 -3.31 -15.32 -4.05
N LEU A 79 -2.78 -16.54 -3.87
CA LEU A 79 -3.27 -17.73 -4.59
C LEU A 79 -4.74 -18.02 -4.27
N ILE A 80 -5.13 -17.95 -2.99
CA ILE A 80 -6.53 -18.13 -2.57
C ILE A 80 -7.41 -17.08 -3.26
N THR A 81 -7.00 -15.81 -3.24
CA THR A 81 -7.75 -14.71 -3.86
C THR A 81 -7.90 -14.91 -5.36
N VAL A 82 -6.83 -15.31 -6.05
CA VAL A 82 -6.85 -15.56 -7.51
C VAL A 82 -7.77 -16.73 -7.85
N ILE A 83 -7.72 -17.83 -7.09
CA ILE A 83 -8.60 -18.99 -7.30
C ILE A 83 -10.07 -18.59 -7.13
N LEU A 84 -10.39 -17.84 -6.07
CA LEU A 84 -11.75 -17.36 -5.83
C LEU A 84 -12.21 -16.38 -6.91
N TYR A 85 -11.31 -15.54 -7.40
CA TYR A 85 -11.59 -14.59 -8.47
C TYR A 85 -11.91 -15.31 -9.80
N ILE A 86 -11.12 -16.34 -10.16
CA ILE A 86 -11.36 -17.16 -11.35
C ILE A 86 -12.70 -17.90 -11.24
N LYS A 87 -13.06 -18.37 -10.05
CA LYS A 87 -14.36 -19.00 -9.78
C LYS A 87 -15.54 -18.00 -9.75
N LYS A 88 -15.28 -16.71 -9.99
CA LYS A 88 -16.28 -15.63 -10.00
C LYS A 88 -17.09 -15.53 -8.69
N VAL A 89 -16.47 -15.87 -7.55
CA VAL A 89 -17.11 -15.74 -6.24
C VAL A 89 -17.27 -14.25 -5.90
N PRO A 90 -18.49 -13.76 -5.59
CA PRO A 90 -18.66 -12.36 -5.20
C PRO A 90 -17.90 -12.09 -3.90
N GLY A 91 -17.14 -10.99 -3.86
CA GLY A 91 -16.32 -10.65 -2.69
C GLY A 91 -15.03 -11.46 -2.55
N SER A 92 -14.54 -12.10 -3.62
CA SER A 92 -13.33 -12.92 -3.64
C SER A 92 -12.12 -12.28 -2.97
N ILE A 93 -11.93 -10.97 -3.16
CA ILE A 93 -10.82 -10.20 -2.55
C ILE A 93 -10.97 -10.15 -1.03
N LEU A 94 -12.18 -9.82 -0.54
CA LEU A 94 -12.46 -9.76 0.89
C LEU A 94 -12.30 -11.13 1.56
N ILE A 95 -12.85 -12.17 0.94
CA ILE A 95 -12.72 -13.55 1.42
C ILE A 95 -11.25 -13.97 1.45
N GLY A 96 -10.47 -13.63 0.43
CA GLY A 96 -9.04 -13.92 0.38
C GLY A 96 -8.26 -13.25 1.51
N ILE A 97 -8.55 -11.98 1.79
CA ILE A 97 -7.92 -11.23 2.90
C ILE A 97 -8.28 -11.86 4.25
N LEU A 98 -9.57 -12.14 4.50
CA LEU A 98 -10.03 -12.74 5.74
C LEU A 98 -9.46 -14.15 5.95
N ALA A 99 -9.43 -14.97 4.90
CA ALA A 99 -8.85 -16.31 4.95
C ALA A 99 -7.36 -16.26 5.31
N THR A 100 -6.61 -15.35 4.67
CA THR A 100 -5.18 -15.16 4.96
C THR A 100 -4.96 -14.69 6.39
N TRP A 101 -5.80 -13.80 6.89
CA TRP A 101 -5.74 -13.32 8.27
C TRP A 101 -6.01 -14.45 9.28
N VAL A 102 -7.02 -15.28 9.04
CA VAL A 102 -7.31 -16.45 9.88
C VAL A 102 -6.14 -17.44 9.88
N ILE A 103 -5.57 -17.76 8.72
CA ILE A 103 -4.39 -18.63 8.61
C ILE A 103 -3.20 -18.00 9.37
N GLY A 104 -3.00 -16.70 9.28
CA GLY A 104 -1.98 -15.97 10.03
C GLY A 104 -2.17 -16.09 11.54
N MET A 105 -3.39 -15.96 12.06
CA MET A 105 -3.70 -16.19 13.49
C MET A 105 -3.37 -17.61 13.91
N LEU A 106 -3.70 -18.61 13.11
CA LEU A 106 -3.34 -20.00 13.38
C LEU A 106 -1.82 -20.19 13.42
N CYS A 107 -1.07 -19.58 12.50
CA CYS A 107 0.39 -19.60 12.52
C CYS A 107 0.98 -18.93 13.78
N GLN A 108 0.31 -17.91 14.31
CA GLN A 108 0.73 -17.27 15.56
C GLN A 108 0.46 -18.16 16.77
N ILE A 109 -0.69 -18.86 16.82
CA ILE A 109 -1.03 -19.81 17.90
C ILE A 109 -0.03 -20.99 17.91
N THR A 110 0.34 -21.49 16.74
CA THR A 110 1.30 -22.61 16.62
C THR A 110 2.75 -22.20 16.88
N GLY A 111 3.02 -20.91 17.10
CA GLY A 111 4.38 -20.39 17.32
C GLY A 111 5.26 -20.31 16.07
N ILE A 112 4.69 -20.58 14.90
CA ILE A 112 5.41 -20.45 13.61
C ILE A 112 5.67 -18.97 13.30
N TYR A 113 4.70 -18.08 13.60
CA TYR A 113 4.86 -16.65 13.53
C TYR A 113 5.10 -16.07 14.92
N VAL A 114 6.22 -15.38 15.08
CA VAL A 114 6.58 -14.69 16.32
C VAL A 114 6.54 -13.18 16.08
N PRO A 115 5.62 -12.44 16.72
CA PRO A 115 5.57 -10.99 16.56
C PRO A 115 6.81 -10.32 17.19
N ASP A 116 7.46 -9.45 16.46
CA ASP A 116 8.58 -8.63 16.93
C ASP A 116 8.31 -7.15 16.64
N PHE A 117 7.93 -6.42 17.67
CA PHE A 117 7.60 -4.99 17.57
C PHE A 117 8.78 -4.12 17.15
N LYS A 118 10.03 -4.55 17.39
CA LYS A 118 11.24 -3.79 17.03
C LYS A 118 11.48 -3.78 15.53
N THR A 119 11.12 -4.85 14.86
CA THR A 119 11.26 -5.03 13.41
C THR A 119 9.98 -4.74 12.63
N GLY A 120 8.91 -4.30 13.34
CA GLY A 120 7.64 -3.89 12.73
C GLY A 120 6.68 -5.04 12.43
N TYR A 121 6.84 -6.19 13.09
CA TYR A 121 5.91 -7.33 12.99
C TYR A 121 4.97 -7.34 14.18
N TYR A 122 3.70 -7.00 13.96
CA TYR A 122 2.69 -6.89 14.99
C TYR A 122 1.92 -8.19 15.18
N SER A 123 1.28 -8.33 16.35
CA SER A 123 0.35 -9.42 16.62
C SER A 123 -0.83 -9.37 15.64
N LEU A 124 -1.22 -10.54 15.12
CA LEU A 124 -2.36 -10.70 14.22
C LEU A 124 -3.69 -10.80 14.98
N PHE A 125 -3.64 -10.93 16.30
CA PHE A 125 -4.84 -10.90 17.12
C PHE A 125 -5.39 -9.48 17.24
N PRO A 126 -6.70 -9.28 17.01
CA PRO A 126 -7.32 -7.98 17.18
C PRO A 126 -7.28 -7.58 18.65
N THR A 127 -6.60 -6.50 18.96
CA THR A 127 -6.71 -5.84 20.26
C THR A 127 -7.85 -4.83 20.18
N PHE A 128 -8.93 -5.06 20.93
CA PHE A 128 -10.03 -4.10 21.06
C PHE A 128 -9.62 -2.93 21.98
N ALA A 129 -8.45 -2.35 21.73
CA ALA A 129 -8.09 -1.09 22.37
C ALA A 129 -8.82 0.04 21.63
N MET A 130 -9.60 0.83 22.34
CA MET A 130 -10.15 2.06 21.79
C MET A 130 -8.98 2.92 21.31
N THR A 131 -8.98 3.24 20.03
CA THR A 131 -7.95 4.09 19.44
C THR A 131 -7.95 5.42 20.17
N ASP A 132 -6.81 5.83 20.68
CA ASP A 132 -6.64 7.10 21.37
C ASP A 132 -6.80 8.23 20.34
N PHE A 133 -7.97 8.84 20.30
CA PHE A 133 -8.29 9.95 19.41
C PHE A 133 -7.48 11.22 19.70
N SER A 134 -6.73 11.27 20.81
CA SER A 134 -5.90 12.43 21.13
C SER A 134 -4.86 12.73 20.05
N LYS A 135 -4.36 11.69 19.38
CA LYS A 135 -3.41 11.80 18.26
C LYS A 135 -4.02 12.35 16.97
N LEU A 136 -5.34 12.34 16.87
CA LEU A 136 -6.02 12.95 15.73
C LEU A 136 -5.79 14.46 15.68
N GLY A 137 -5.73 15.13 16.86
CA GLY A 137 -5.40 16.54 16.98
C GLY A 137 -3.96 16.88 16.56
N GLU A 138 -3.04 15.93 16.67
CA GLU A 138 -1.66 16.10 16.20
C GLU A 138 -1.53 16.09 14.68
N THR A 139 -2.45 15.42 13.99
CA THR A 139 -2.42 15.30 12.53
C THR A 139 -3.36 16.29 11.86
N PHE A 140 -4.48 16.63 12.56
CA PHE A 140 -5.48 17.57 12.05
C PHE A 140 -4.92 18.97 11.96
N GLY A 141 -4.94 19.57 10.78
CA GLY A 141 -4.45 20.93 10.55
C GLY A 141 -2.93 21.08 10.42
N LYS A 142 -2.14 20.02 10.52
CA LYS A 142 -0.68 20.08 10.29
C LYS A 142 -0.30 20.56 8.89
N CYS A 143 -1.15 20.31 7.90
CA CYS A 143 -0.95 20.82 6.54
C CYS A 143 -0.97 22.37 6.47
N PHE A 144 -1.61 23.06 7.42
CA PHE A 144 -1.63 24.52 7.51
C PHE A 144 -0.49 25.09 8.34
N GLN A 145 0.18 24.26 9.14
CA GLN A 145 1.29 24.67 10.01
C GLN A 145 2.66 24.52 9.32
N TYR A 146 2.70 23.88 8.15
CA TYR A 146 3.94 23.63 7.44
C TYR A 146 4.41 24.88 6.69
N ASP A 147 5.67 25.26 6.91
CA ASP A 147 6.30 26.39 6.23
C ASP A 147 6.61 26.03 4.78
N LEU A 148 5.74 26.47 3.87
CA LEU A 148 5.88 26.25 2.43
C LEU A 148 7.18 26.81 1.84
N GLY A 149 7.80 27.78 2.52
CA GLY A 149 9.08 28.37 2.09
C GLY A 149 10.23 27.36 2.09
N LYS A 150 10.17 26.32 2.93
CA LYS A 150 11.22 25.28 3.03
C LYS A 150 11.18 24.25 1.89
N VAL A 151 10.05 24.09 1.21
CA VAL A 151 9.89 23.06 0.18
C VAL A 151 10.48 23.52 -1.19
N GLY A 152 10.62 24.83 -1.39
CA GLY A 152 11.00 25.39 -2.69
C GLY A 152 9.85 25.34 -3.71
N ILE A 153 9.65 26.44 -4.40
CA ILE A 153 8.53 26.60 -5.35
C ILE A 153 8.57 25.53 -6.44
N PHE A 154 9.76 25.17 -6.92
CA PHE A 154 9.93 24.15 -7.96
C PHE A 154 9.46 22.77 -7.52
N ASN A 155 9.86 22.33 -6.33
CA ASN A 155 9.41 21.04 -5.78
C ASN A 155 7.90 21.04 -5.54
N PHE A 156 7.34 22.14 -5.06
CA PHE A 156 5.91 22.29 -4.85
C PHE A 156 5.13 22.16 -6.18
N ILE A 157 5.56 22.83 -7.23
CA ILE A 157 4.94 22.75 -8.57
C ILE A 157 5.04 21.32 -9.11
N THR A 158 6.20 20.68 -8.99
CA THR A 158 6.42 19.31 -9.46
C THR A 158 5.47 18.33 -8.76
N VAL A 159 5.33 18.44 -7.44
CA VAL A 159 4.42 17.57 -6.67
C VAL A 159 2.96 17.83 -7.05
N VAL A 160 2.54 19.09 -7.20
CA VAL A 160 1.17 19.44 -7.61
C VAL A 160 0.86 18.89 -8.99
N LEU A 161 1.78 19.05 -9.95
CA LEU A 161 1.61 18.48 -11.29
C LEU A 161 1.56 16.96 -11.28
N SER A 162 2.43 16.30 -10.50
CA SER A 162 2.41 14.84 -10.38
C SER A 162 1.07 14.33 -9.84
N PHE A 163 0.53 14.96 -8.81
CA PHE A 163 -0.80 14.59 -8.29
C PHE A 163 -1.93 14.85 -9.29
N LEU A 164 -1.81 15.89 -10.09
CA LEU A 164 -2.80 16.25 -11.10
C LEU A 164 -2.84 15.25 -12.26
N PHE A 165 -1.69 14.64 -12.58
CA PHE A 165 -1.60 13.62 -13.64
C PHE A 165 -1.95 12.22 -13.17
N VAL A 166 -1.75 11.89 -11.88
CA VAL A 166 -1.95 10.54 -11.34
C VAL A 166 -3.40 10.32 -10.87
N ASP A 167 -4.06 11.38 -10.45
CA ASP A 167 -5.39 11.33 -9.86
C ASP A 167 -6.46 11.74 -10.89
#